data_8a4aa351f46ac938baadaebbfc88320e
#
_entry.id   8a4aa351f46ac938baadaebbfc88320e
#
_cell.length_a   1.000
_cell.length_b   1.000
_cell.length_c   1.000
_cell.angle_alpha   90.00
_cell.angle_beta   90.00
_cell.angle_gamma   90.00
#
_symmetry.space_group_name_H-M   'P 1'
#
loop_
_entity.id
_entity.type
_entity.pdbx_description
1 polymer ?
#
loop_
_entity_poly.entity_id
_entity_poly.type
_entity_poly.pdbx_seq_one_letter_code
_entity_poly.pdbx_strand_id
1 'polypeptide(L)'
;MQIENLQLGNIYSNEEIRSTFGCSLQSGMNKSNSTNTLVLIINHIKSIYHDRWFNNKVHHIGKGQIGDQELTRENKTLSESKSNGVVPHLFEVFKTGEYIYRGQVHLYDKPYQKQQPDKNGDSRLVWVFPLKFNNNSRPINHSEIENVFKTQFKKSQKLSNEELESKANNLPDILGYREVATIRHQRNPYVVSYTLRR
;
A
#
# COMPACT_ATOMS: atom_id res chain seq x y z
N MET A 1 23.73 -3.21 5.34
CA MET A 1 23.56 -3.39 3.87
C MET A 1 23.43 -2.01 3.25
N GLN A 2 23.86 -1.79 2.01
CA GLN A 2 23.69 -0.50 1.30
C GLN A 2 22.44 -0.56 0.43
N ILE A 3 21.83 0.61 0.17
CA ILE A 3 20.57 0.71 -0.60
C ILE A 3 20.75 0.16 -2.03
N GLU A 4 21.91 0.37 -2.62
CA GLU A 4 22.28 -0.07 -3.98
C GLU A 4 22.31 -1.61 -4.11
N ASN A 5 22.45 -2.31 -3.00
CA ASN A 5 22.47 -3.78 -2.95
C ASN A 5 21.08 -4.41 -2.85
N LEU A 6 20.04 -3.61 -2.72
CA LEU A 6 18.66 -4.11 -2.69
C LEU A 6 18.25 -4.66 -4.06
N GLN A 7 17.78 -5.89 -4.07
CA GLN A 7 17.33 -6.57 -5.30
C GLN A 7 15.80 -6.61 -5.37
N LEU A 8 15.26 -6.26 -6.54
CA LEU A 8 13.82 -6.28 -6.81
C LEU A 8 13.25 -7.68 -6.60
N GLY A 9 12.16 -7.76 -5.85
CA GLY A 9 11.45 -9.00 -5.55
C GLY A 9 12.06 -9.81 -4.40
N ASN A 10 13.21 -9.43 -3.86
CA ASN A 10 13.75 -10.08 -2.67
C ASN A 10 13.00 -9.65 -1.41
N ILE A 11 12.97 -10.56 -0.45
CA ILE A 11 12.36 -10.38 0.86
C ILE A 11 13.41 -9.88 1.84
N TYR A 12 13.04 -8.86 2.61
CA TYR A 12 13.87 -8.28 3.67
C TYR A 12 13.09 -8.25 4.98
N SER A 13 13.79 -8.40 6.09
CA SER A 13 13.25 -8.22 7.42
C SER A 13 13.11 -6.71 7.78
N ASN A 14 12.35 -6.42 8.83
CA ASN A 14 12.25 -5.07 9.37
C ASN A 14 13.62 -4.51 9.78
N GLU A 15 14.47 -5.35 10.38
CA GLU A 15 15.81 -4.95 10.85
C GLU A 15 16.76 -4.62 9.68
N GLU A 16 16.73 -5.41 8.62
CA GLU A 16 17.53 -5.15 7.41
C GLU A 16 17.12 -3.82 6.76
N ILE A 17 15.81 -3.53 6.65
CA ILE A 17 15.35 -2.25 6.10
C ILE A 17 15.75 -1.09 7.02
N ARG A 18 15.54 -1.23 8.33
CA ARG A 18 15.93 -0.19 9.29
C ARG A 18 17.42 0.13 9.23
N SER A 19 18.27 -0.89 9.21
CA SER A 19 19.73 -0.71 9.11
C SER A 19 20.16 -0.13 7.77
N THR A 20 19.51 -0.53 6.67
CA THR A 20 19.82 -0.08 5.31
C THR A 20 19.43 1.38 5.09
N PHE A 21 18.23 1.76 5.52
CA PHE A 21 17.70 3.11 5.30
C PHE A 21 17.95 4.07 6.46
N GLY A 22 18.35 3.58 7.62
CA GLY A 22 18.53 4.42 8.83
C GLY A 22 17.23 5.04 9.33
N CYS A 23 16.09 4.35 9.20
CA CYS A 23 14.80 4.84 9.67
C CYS A 23 14.02 3.75 10.41
N SER A 24 13.10 4.16 11.29
CA SER A 24 12.18 3.25 11.98
C SER A 24 10.94 2.99 11.14
N LEU A 25 10.56 1.71 10.97
CA LEU A 25 9.36 1.31 10.22
C LEU A 25 8.14 1.23 11.13
N GLN A 26 7.63 2.37 11.56
CA GLN A 26 6.46 2.45 12.46
C GLN A 26 5.13 2.65 11.71
N SER A 27 5.18 3.00 10.43
CA SER A 27 3.99 3.33 9.64
C SER A 27 4.17 2.95 8.18
N GLY A 28 3.15 3.20 7.35
CA GLY A 28 3.23 2.99 5.90
C GLY A 28 4.19 3.95 5.17
N MET A 29 4.61 5.06 5.81
CA MET A 29 5.53 6.03 5.23
C MET A 29 6.55 6.44 6.30
N ASN A 30 7.84 6.24 6.02
CA ASN A 30 8.91 6.46 6.99
C ASN A 30 10.09 7.19 6.31
N LYS A 31 10.30 8.44 6.69
CA LYS A 31 11.38 9.27 6.16
C LYS A 31 12.70 8.92 6.83
N SER A 32 13.76 8.81 6.06
CA SER A 32 15.14 8.80 6.53
C SER A 32 15.84 10.11 6.16
N ASN A 33 16.39 10.78 7.17
CA ASN A 33 17.22 11.97 6.94
C ASN A 33 18.68 11.58 6.62
N SER A 34 19.15 10.44 7.12
CA SER A 34 20.54 9.98 6.90
C SER A 34 20.78 9.54 5.46
N THR A 35 19.79 8.95 4.81
CA THR A 35 19.89 8.46 3.42
C THR A 35 19.09 9.33 2.43
N ASN A 36 18.41 10.36 2.90
CA ASN A 36 17.51 11.22 2.11
C ASN A 36 16.47 10.40 1.31
N THR A 37 15.88 9.40 1.95
CA THR A 37 14.90 8.49 1.34
C THR A 37 13.57 8.52 2.07
N LEU A 38 12.53 8.05 1.39
CA LEU A 38 11.21 7.80 1.97
C LEU A 38 10.83 6.32 1.73
N VAL A 39 10.79 5.53 2.81
CA VAL A 39 10.37 4.13 2.74
C VAL A 39 8.85 4.07 2.79
N LEU A 40 8.24 3.58 1.71
CA LEU A 40 6.82 3.35 1.56
C LEU A 40 6.51 1.86 1.77
N ILE A 41 5.51 1.55 2.60
CA ILE A 41 5.12 0.17 2.90
C ILE A 41 3.64 -0.01 2.61
N ILE A 42 3.34 -0.87 1.65
CA ILE A 42 1.97 -1.34 1.39
C ILE A 42 1.79 -2.69 2.10
N ASN A 43 1.02 -2.67 3.18
CA ASN A 43 0.78 -3.86 3.98
C ASN A 43 -0.59 -4.45 3.67
N HIS A 44 -0.63 -5.51 2.86
CA HIS A 44 -1.87 -6.17 2.45
C HIS A 44 -2.57 -6.96 3.55
N ILE A 45 -1.91 -7.19 4.70
CA ILE A 45 -2.47 -7.98 5.82
C ILE A 45 -3.20 -7.10 6.83
N LYS A 46 -2.61 -5.93 7.14
CA LYS A 46 -3.04 -5.06 8.25
C LYS A 46 -3.56 -3.70 7.79
N SER A 47 -3.43 -3.37 6.51
CA SER A 47 -3.76 -2.04 6.02
C SER A 47 -5.24 -1.73 6.12
N ILE A 48 -5.54 -0.53 6.59
CA ILE A 48 -6.83 0.14 6.45
C ILE A 48 -6.86 0.98 5.16
N TYR A 49 -5.75 1.07 4.45
CA TYR A 49 -5.58 1.83 3.22
C TYR A 49 -5.87 0.94 2.02
N HIS A 50 -6.55 1.51 1.04
CA HIS A 50 -6.94 0.81 -0.18
C HIS A 50 -6.15 1.36 -1.36
N ASP A 51 -4.85 1.04 -1.38
CA ASP A 51 -3.97 1.33 -2.49
C ASP A 51 -4.48 0.65 -3.76
N ARG A 52 -4.47 1.37 -4.89
CA ARG A 52 -4.97 0.86 -6.17
C ARG A 52 -3.83 0.65 -7.14
N TRP A 53 -3.81 -0.51 -7.77
CA TRP A 53 -2.78 -0.92 -8.70
C TRP A 53 -3.24 -0.78 -10.16
N PHE A 54 -2.33 -0.32 -11.02
CA PHE A 54 -2.53 -0.15 -12.45
C PHE A 54 -1.26 -0.59 -13.19
N ASN A 55 -1.06 -1.89 -13.28
CA ASN A 55 0.14 -2.51 -13.85
C ASN A 55 1.44 -2.06 -13.12
N ASN A 56 2.29 -1.25 -13.73
CA ASN A 56 3.52 -0.72 -13.12
C ASN A 56 3.32 0.61 -12.36
N LYS A 57 2.09 0.93 -11.99
CA LYS A 57 1.72 2.13 -11.23
C LYS A 57 0.93 1.73 -10.00
N VAL A 58 1.01 2.55 -8.96
CA VAL A 58 0.19 2.41 -7.76
C VAL A 58 -0.32 3.79 -7.32
N HIS A 59 -1.60 3.88 -7.00
CA HIS A 59 -2.17 5.02 -6.32
C HIS A 59 -2.09 4.74 -4.82
N HIS A 60 -1.01 5.23 -4.21
CA HIS A 60 -0.69 5.00 -2.81
C HIS A 60 -1.45 5.99 -1.92
N ILE A 61 -2.04 5.49 -0.84
CA ILE A 61 -2.80 6.29 0.12
C ILE A 61 -1.86 6.89 1.16
N GLY A 62 -2.03 8.17 1.43
CA GLY A 62 -1.24 8.92 2.41
C GLY A 62 -1.37 8.42 3.84
N LYS A 63 -0.49 8.92 4.70
CA LYS A 63 -0.44 8.62 6.13
C LYS A 63 -1.51 9.39 6.89
N GLY A 64 -2.14 8.74 7.84
CA GLY A 64 -3.20 9.23 8.74
C GLY A 64 -4.28 8.15 8.86
N GLN A 65 -4.74 7.82 10.08
CA GLN A 65 -5.66 6.71 10.35
C GLN A 65 -7.08 7.15 10.71
N ILE A 66 -7.23 8.35 11.25
CA ILE A 66 -8.50 8.89 11.75
C ILE A 66 -8.65 10.32 11.23
N GLY A 67 -9.86 10.67 10.78
CA GLY A 67 -10.20 11.97 10.23
C GLY A 67 -9.48 12.27 8.91
N ASP A 68 -9.66 13.47 8.39
CA ASP A 68 -9.07 13.93 7.14
C ASP A 68 -7.54 13.93 7.20
N GLN A 69 -6.91 13.46 6.12
CA GLN A 69 -5.45 13.48 6.04
C GLN A 69 -4.93 14.88 5.68
N GLU A 70 -3.91 15.30 6.40
CA GLU A 70 -3.22 16.55 6.11
C GLU A 70 -2.02 16.33 5.17
N LEU A 71 -1.71 17.34 4.35
CA LEU A 71 -0.52 17.38 3.50
C LEU A 71 0.69 17.88 4.31
N THR A 72 0.99 17.19 5.41
CA THR A 72 2.09 17.48 6.33
C THR A 72 3.07 16.32 6.43
N ARG A 73 4.22 16.50 7.07
CA ARG A 73 5.24 15.47 7.34
C ARG A 73 5.54 14.62 6.11
N GLU A 74 5.38 13.28 6.21
CA GLU A 74 5.70 12.34 5.13
C GLU A 74 4.79 12.51 3.91
N ASN A 75 3.52 12.88 4.09
CA ASN A 75 2.61 13.21 3.00
C ASN A 75 3.16 14.39 2.18
N LYS A 76 3.60 15.45 2.85
CA LYS A 76 4.25 16.60 2.20
C LYS A 76 5.57 16.19 1.54
N THR A 77 6.39 15.39 2.24
CA THR A 77 7.66 14.90 1.70
C THR A 77 7.45 14.13 0.38
N LEU A 78 6.44 13.25 0.31
CA LEU A 78 6.13 12.51 -0.91
C LEU A 78 5.56 13.42 -2.00
N SER A 79 4.69 14.36 -1.66
CA SER A 79 4.11 15.29 -2.63
C SER A 79 5.16 16.18 -3.31
N GLU A 80 6.24 16.50 -2.61
CA GLU A 80 7.35 17.34 -3.07
C GLU A 80 8.55 16.51 -3.57
N SER A 81 8.45 15.17 -3.66
CA SER A 81 9.61 14.30 -3.97
C SER A 81 10.26 14.57 -5.34
N LYS A 82 9.56 15.22 -6.26
CA LYS A 82 10.16 15.67 -7.53
C LYS A 82 11.18 16.81 -7.37
N SER A 83 11.12 17.58 -6.28
CA SER A 83 11.92 18.79 -6.08
C SER A 83 12.72 18.82 -4.78
N ASN A 84 12.38 18.01 -3.78
CA ASN A 84 13.06 17.99 -2.48
C ASN A 84 14.26 17.02 -2.41
N GLY A 85 14.56 16.31 -3.50
CA GLY A 85 15.67 15.36 -3.60
C GLY A 85 15.46 14.04 -2.82
N VAL A 86 14.32 13.85 -2.15
CA VAL A 86 14.02 12.61 -1.44
C VAL A 86 13.64 11.51 -2.43
N VAL A 87 14.25 10.34 -2.30
CA VAL A 87 13.99 9.18 -3.16
C VAL A 87 13.03 8.21 -2.48
N PRO A 88 11.80 8.02 -3.00
CA PRO A 88 10.86 7.05 -2.45
C PRO A 88 11.21 5.62 -2.88
N HIS A 89 11.22 4.69 -1.91
CA HIS A 89 11.40 3.24 -2.10
C HIS A 89 10.17 2.50 -1.60
N LEU A 90 9.65 1.58 -2.41
CA LEU A 90 8.41 0.87 -2.10
C LEU A 90 8.68 -0.59 -1.73
N PHE A 91 8.03 -1.02 -0.65
CA PHE A 91 7.97 -2.39 -0.18
C PHE A 91 6.51 -2.86 -0.06
N GLU A 92 6.28 -4.14 -0.32
CA GLU A 92 4.99 -4.79 -0.09
C GLU A 92 5.12 -5.88 0.96
N VAL A 93 4.06 -6.03 1.78
CA VAL A 93 3.98 -7.04 2.84
C VAL A 93 2.76 -7.91 2.59
N PHE A 94 2.98 -9.18 2.22
CA PHE A 94 1.96 -10.22 2.07
C PHE A 94 1.98 -11.20 3.23
N LYS A 95 3.09 -11.26 3.99
CA LYS A 95 3.25 -12.04 5.21
C LYS A 95 3.96 -11.21 6.27
N THR A 96 3.53 -11.32 7.52
CA THR A 96 4.09 -10.53 8.63
C THR A 96 5.59 -10.75 8.77
N GLY A 97 6.34 -9.64 8.79
CA GLY A 97 7.80 -9.66 8.91
C GLY A 97 8.56 -9.82 7.60
N GLU A 98 7.87 -10.07 6.48
CA GLU A 98 8.47 -10.24 5.17
C GLU A 98 8.14 -9.02 4.27
N TYR A 99 9.15 -8.24 3.94
CA TYR A 99 9.03 -7.02 3.14
C TYR A 99 9.64 -7.26 1.76
N ILE A 100 8.81 -7.35 0.73
CA ILE A 100 9.26 -7.53 -0.64
C ILE A 100 9.65 -6.19 -1.24
N TYR A 101 10.90 -6.02 -1.62
CA TYR A 101 11.36 -4.79 -2.26
C TYR A 101 10.84 -4.67 -3.69
N ARG A 102 10.12 -3.58 -3.96
CA ARG A 102 9.52 -3.32 -5.27
C ARG A 102 10.31 -2.32 -6.11
N GLY A 103 11.27 -1.63 -5.51
CA GLY A 103 12.11 -0.65 -6.19
C GLY A 103 11.80 0.79 -5.82
N GLN A 104 12.49 1.67 -6.51
CA GLN A 104 12.24 3.11 -6.44
C GLN A 104 10.98 3.47 -7.22
N VAL A 105 10.25 4.45 -6.69
CA VAL A 105 9.05 4.99 -7.32
C VAL A 105 9.14 6.52 -7.40
N HIS A 106 8.37 7.11 -8.30
CA HIS A 106 8.24 8.56 -8.41
C HIS A 106 6.78 8.95 -8.68
N LEU A 107 6.41 10.17 -8.32
CA LEU A 107 5.12 10.73 -8.72
C LEU A 107 5.07 10.87 -10.24
N TYR A 108 4.12 10.21 -10.89
CA TYR A 108 3.90 10.41 -12.32
C TYR A 108 2.81 11.44 -12.61
N ASP A 109 1.98 11.76 -11.62
CA ASP A 109 0.93 12.77 -11.68
C ASP A 109 0.84 13.55 -10.37
N LYS A 110 -0.01 14.57 -10.30
CA LYS A 110 -0.24 15.39 -9.10
C LYS A 110 -0.99 14.56 -8.04
N PRO A 111 -0.60 14.62 -6.76
CA PRO A 111 -1.41 14.09 -5.67
C PRO A 111 -2.80 14.73 -5.65
N TYR A 112 -3.80 13.93 -5.28
CA TYR A 112 -5.20 14.38 -5.21
C TYR A 112 -5.88 13.81 -3.96
N GLN A 113 -7.03 14.38 -3.61
CA GLN A 113 -7.83 13.90 -2.49
C GLN A 113 -8.99 13.02 -2.97
N LYS A 114 -9.34 12.03 -2.14
CA LYS A 114 -10.46 11.13 -2.37
C LYS A 114 -11.11 10.77 -1.04
N GLN A 115 -12.42 10.54 -1.04
CA GLN A 115 -13.10 9.98 0.12
C GLN A 115 -12.80 8.48 0.27
N GLN A 116 -12.45 8.08 1.50
CA GLN A 116 -12.30 6.70 1.94
C GLN A 116 -12.67 6.58 3.42
N PRO A 117 -13.12 5.40 3.90
CA PRO A 117 -13.36 5.21 5.31
C PRO A 117 -12.06 5.31 6.12
N ASP A 118 -12.16 5.82 7.33
CA ASP A 118 -11.08 5.80 8.30
C ASP A 118 -11.03 4.46 9.07
N LYS A 119 -10.18 4.38 10.11
CA LYS A 119 -10.06 3.18 10.94
C LYS A 119 -11.38 2.80 11.66
N ASN A 120 -12.22 3.78 11.96
CA ASN A 120 -13.50 3.60 12.64
C ASN A 120 -14.66 3.33 11.67
N GLY A 121 -14.42 3.50 10.35
CA GLY A 121 -15.43 3.40 9.30
C GLY A 121 -16.04 4.75 8.88
N ASP A 122 -15.62 5.85 9.52
CA ASP A 122 -16.13 7.19 9.19
C ASP A 122 -15.53 7.68 7.86
N SER A 123 -16.38 8.32 7.04
CA SER A 123 -15.95 8.88 5.76
C SER A 123 -15.00 10.05 5.98
N ARG A 124 -13.86 10.07 5.29
CA ARG A 124 -12.85 11.12 5.38
C ARG A 124 -12.17 11.38 4.04
N LEU A 125 -11.48 12.51 3.93
CA LEU A 125 -10.60 12.82 2.81
C LEU A 125 -9.21 12.23 3.04
N VAL A 126 -8.72 11.43 2.08
CA VAL A 126 -7.37 10.90 2.06
C VAL A 126 -6.57 11.51 0.90
N TRP A 127 -5.27 11.68 1.08
CA TRP A 127 -4.34 12.00 0.00
C TRP A 127 -3.99 10.75 -0.78
N VAL A 128 -4.05 10.83 -2.09
CA VAL A 128 -3.66 9.77 -3.03
C VAL A 128 -2.47 10.23 -3.82
N PHE A 129 -1.41 9.44 -3.81
CA PHE A 129 -0.16 9.70 -4.50
C PHE A 129 -0.03 8.76 -5.71
N PRO A 130 -0.18 9.26 -6.95
CA PRO A 130 0.02 8.47 -8.15
C PRO A 130 1.51 8.18 -8.36
N LEU A 131 1.94 6.96 -8.08
CA LEU A 131 3.33 6.52 -8.15
C LEU A 131 3.54 5.57 -9.33
N LYS A 132 4.70 5.71 -9.99
CA LYS A 132 5.18 4.80 -11.03
C LYS A 132 6.55 4.26 -10.64
N PHE A 133 6.80 2.99 -10.94
CA PHE A 133 8.10 2.36 -10.73
C PHE A 133 9.13 2.87 -11.76
N ASN A 134 10.36 3.12 -11.31
CA ASN A 134 11.46 3.54 -12.19
C ASN A 134 11.91 2.41 -13.11
N ASN A 135 11.82 1.17 -12.63
CA ASN A 135 12.18 -0.04 -13.37
C ASN A 135 10.95 -0.94 -13.51
N ASN A 136 10.99 -1.89 -14.46
CA ASN A 136 10.00 -2.95 -14.52
C ASN A 136 10.09 -3.78 -13.23
N SER A 137 9.11 -3.59 -12.36
CA SER A 137 9.02 -4.37 -11.12
C SER A 137 8.79 -5.85 -11.49
N ARG A 138 9.49 -6.77 -10.80
CA ARG A 138 9.20 -8.20 -10.97
C ARG A 138 7.73 -8.47 -10.63
N PRO A 139 7.02 -9.26 -11.43
CA PRO A 139 5.65 -9.68 -11.10
C PRO A 139 5.64 -10.33 -9.71
N ILE A 140 4.57 -10.09 -8.95
CA ILE A 140 4.36 -10.80 -7.68
C ILE A 140 3.89 -12.20 -7.98
N ASN A 141 4.31 -13.14 -7.13
CA ASN A 141 3.82 -14.51 -7.23
C ASN A 141 2.30 -14.51 -6.96
N HIS A 142 1.54 -15.13 -7.86
CA HIS A 142 0.09 -15.22 -7.75
C HIS A 142 -0.36 -15.81 -6.39
N SER A 143 0.38 -16.79 -5.86
CA SER A 143 0.09 -17.42 -4.57
C SER A 143 0.09 -16.44 -3.39
N GLU A 144 0.90 -15.38 -3.42
CA GLU A 144 0.92 -14.37 -2.35
C GLU A 144 -0.37 -13.58 -2.33
N ILE A 145 -0.86 -13.16 -3.50
CA ILE A 145 -2.12 -12.45 -3.63
C ILE A 145 -3.30 -13.34 -3.21
N GLU A 146 -3.31 -14.60 -3.63
CA GLU A 146 -4.34 -15.56 -3.23
C GLU A 146 -4.34 -15.81 -1.71
N ASN A 147 -3.19 -15.94 -1.09
CA ASN A 147 -3.08 -16.17 0.36
C ASN A 147 -3.60 -14.95 1.15
N VAL A 148 -3.29 -13.74 0.71
CA VAL A 148 -3.87 -12.53 1.31
C VAL A 148 -5.38 -12.51 1.15
N PHE A 149 -5.89 -12.74 -0.08
CA PHE A 149 -7.32 -12.78 -0.33
C PHE A 149 -8.02 -13.82 0.55
N LYS A 150 -7.51 -15.06 0.60
CA LYS A 150 -8.06 -16.14 1.45
C LYS A 150 -8.07 -15.75 2.93
N THR A 151 -7.01 -15.08 3.39
CA THR A 151 -6.90 -14.64 4.79
C THR A 151 -7.91 -13.53 5.11
N GLN A 152 -8.03 -12.54 4.24
CA GLN A 152 -8.99 -11.44 4.40
C GLN A 152 -10.43 -11.94 4.25
N PHE A 153 -10.68 -12.84 3.30
CA PHE A 153 -11.99 -13.47 3.12
C PHE A 153 -12.43 -14.24 4.37
N LYS A 154 -11.55 -15.05 4.98
CA LYS A 154 -11.84 -15.73 6.25
C LYS A 154 -12.14 -14.75 7.39
N LYS A 155 -11.48 -13.58 7.43
CA LYS A 155 -11.78 -12.53 8.41
C LYS A 155 -13.13 -11.89 8.16
N SER A 156 -13.46 -11.62 6.89
CA SER A 156 -14.75 -11.01 6.52
C SER A 156 -15.93 -11.92 6.83
N GLN A 157 -15.75 -13.25 6.77
CA GLN A 157 -16.80 -14.21 7.16
C GLN A 157 -17.20 -14.17 8.65
N LYS A 158 -16.36 -13.57 9.49
CA LYS A 158 -16.62 -13.43 10.95
C LYS A 158 -17.33 -12.13 11.32
N LEU A 159 -17.50 -11.22 10.36
CA LEU A 159 -18.18 -9.94 10.58
C LEU A 159 -19.71 -10.13 10.57
N SER A 160 -20.42 -9.25 11.25
CA SER A 160 -21.89 -9.17 11.13
C SER A 160 -22.30 -8.72 9.73
N ASN A 161 -23.59 -8.88 9.39
CA ASN A 161 -24.10 -8.42 8.10
C ASN A 161 -24.02 -6.89 7.98
N GLU A 162 -24.27 -6.17 9.06
CA GLU A 162 -24.20 -4.71 9.12
C GLU A 162 -22.77 -4.21 8.91
N GLU A 163 -21.77 -4.88 9.54
CA GLU A 163 -20.35 -4.56 9.35
C GLU A 163 -19.89 -4.85 7.92
N LEU A 164 -20.34 -5.96 7.33
CA LEU A 164 -20.02 -6.30 5.94
C LEU A 164 -20.65 -5.29 4.96
N GLU A 165 -21.92 -4.94 5.16
CA GLU A 165 -22.64 -3.97 4.33
C GLU A 165 -21.95 -2.60 4.38
N SER A 166 -21.64 -2.11 5.58
CA SER A 166 -20.91 -0.86 5.76
C SER A 166 -19.57 -0.86 5.02
N LYS A 167 -18.80 -1.95 5.13
CA LYS A 167 -17.50 -2.07 4.42
C LYS A 167 -17.67 -2.19 2.90
N ALA A 168 -18.64 -2.96 2.43
CA ALA A 168 -18.91 -3.15 1.01
C ALA A 168 -19.33 -1.85 0.33
N ASN A 169 -20.22 -1.07 0.94
CA ASN A 169 -20.69 0.18 0.39
C ASN A 169 -19.62 1.28 0.34
N ASN A 170 -18.64 1.23 1.24
CA ASN A 170 -17.59 2.25 1.35
C ASN A 170 -16.29 1.89 0.61
N LEU A 171 -16.18 0.70 0.03
CA LEU A 171 -14.96 0.22 -0.62
C LEU A 171 -15.18 -0.05 -2.11
N PRO A 172 -14.16 0.15 -2.96
CA PRO A 172 -14.28 -0.19 -4.37
C PRO A 172 -14.32 -1.71 -4.56
N ASP A 173 -15.13 -2.17 -5.50
CA ASP A 173 -15.26 -3.59 -5.88
C ASP A 173 -13.93 -4.19 -6.34
N ILE A 174 -13.12 -3.37 -7.02
CA ILE A 174 -11.83 -3.76 -7.60
C ILE A 174 -10.76 -2.80 -7.07
N LEU A 175 -9.73 -3.36 -6.43
CA LEU A 175 -8.56 -2.61 -5.95
C LEU A 175 -7.54 -2.31 -7.09
N GLY A 176 -7.91 -2.60 -8.33
CA GLY A 176 -7.08 -2.40 -9.51
C GLY A 176 -6.61 -3.71 -10.13
N TYR A 177 -5.64 -3.62 -11.03
CA TYR A 177 -5.01 -4.77 -11.67
C TYR A 177 -3.50 -4.63 -11.65
N ARG A 178 -2.82 -5.77 -11.61
CA ARG A 178 -1.36 -5.83 -11.65
C ARG A 178 -0.91 -7.04 -12.45
N GLU A 179 0.26 -6.95 -13.03
CA GLU A 179 0.89 -8.06 -13.70
C GLU A 179 1.35 -9.08 -12.63
N VAL A 180 0.71 -10.23 -12.70
CA VAL A 180 1.14 -11.45 -12.03
C VAL A 180 1.46 -12.38 -13.17
N ALA A 181 2.04 -13.46 -13.16
CA ALA A 181 2.25 -14.36 -14.31
C ALA A 181 1.07 -14.36 -15.32
N THR A 182 -0.13 -13.90 -14.90
CA THR A 182 -1.32 -13.54 -15.71
C THR A 182 -1.95 -12.26 -15.16
N ILE A 183 -2.55 -11.43 -15.99
CA ILE A 183 -3.30 -10.23 -15.56
C ILE A 183 -4.57 -10.70 -14.85
N ARG A 184 -4.72 -10.35 -13.57
CA ARG A 184 -5.93 -10.63 -12.79
C ARG A 184 -6.37 -9.40 -11.99
N HIS A 185 -7.67 -9.18 -11.93
CA HIS A 185 -8.27 -8.18 -11.06
C HIS A 185 -8.26 -8.64 -9.61
N GLN A 186 -7.81 -7.79 -8.71
CA GLN A 186 -7.95 -8.02 -7.27
C GLN A 186 -9.33 -7.57 -6.82
N ARG A 187 -10.17 -8.53 -6.43
CA ARG A 187 -11.49 -8.24 -5.87
C ARG A 187 -11.38 -7.90 -4.39
N ASN A 188 -12.27 -7.00 -3.93
CA ASN A 188 -12.36 -6.70 -2.52
C ASN A 188 -13.04 -7.86 -1.78
N PRO A 189 -12.39 -8.50 -0.77
CA PRO A 189 -12.95 -9.66 -0.09
C PRO A 189 -14.19 -9.34 0.74
N TYR A 190 -14.34 -8.10 1.21
CA TYR A 190 -15.55 -7.68 1.95
C TYR A 190 -16.77 -7.60 1.01
N VAL A 191 -16.60 -7.06 -0.19
CA VAL A 191 -17.65 -7.03 -1.22
C VAL A 191 -18.04 -8.43 -1.62
N VAL A 192 -17.07 -9.33 -1.86
CA VAL A 192 -17.35 -10.75 -2.18
C VAL A 192 -18.13 -11.43 -1.05
N SER A 193 -17.72 -11.25 0.21
CA SER A 193 -18.42 -11.83 1.36
C SER A 193 -19.85 -11.30 1.51
N TYR A 194 -20.06 -10.02 1.32
CA TYR A 194 -21.39 -9.40 1.39
C TYR A 194 -22.31 -9.94 0.30
N THR A 195 -21.82 -10.03 -0.94
CA THR A 195 -22.61 -10.56 -2.07
C THR A 195 -23.00 -12.03 -1.87
N LEU A 196 -22.11 -12.86 -1.27
CA LEU A 196 -22.40 -14.28 -1.03
C LEU A 196 -23.40 -14.55 0.12
N ARG A 197 -23.70 -13.53 0.94
CA ARG A 197 -24.68 -13.64 2.04
C ARG A 197 -26.07 -13.13 1.68
N ARG A 198 -26.24 -12.48 0.54
CA ARG A 198 -27.53 -12.07 -0.02
C ARG A 198 -28.17 -13.19 -0.81
#